data_2e21f809bafd351b2b71799346f13c5d
#
_entry.id   2e21f809bafd351b2b71799346f13c5d
#
_cell.length_a   1.000
_cell.length_b   1.000
_cell.length_c   1.000
_cell.angle_alpha   90.00
_cell.angle_beta   90.00
_cell.angle_gamma   90.00
#
_symmetry.space_group_name_H-M   'P 1'
#
loop_
_entity.id
_entity.type
_entity.pdbx_description
1 polymer ?
#
loop_
_entity_poly.entity_id
_entity_poly.type
_entity_poly.pdbx_seq_one_letter_code
_entity_poly.pdbx_strand_id
1 'polypeptide(L)'
;MRNRSNRRDLMKLMTTIGLVLTFAASAAFAKGQRPARTSPQARAERSDVHKHRLIVLTDIGADPDDTESMCRLLLYSNVIDIEGIVATTSTWKRTFVSPELIRAVIRAYGKVQSNLLKHEPGFPTAEALQALIKNGAPKYGMEGVGAGNDSEGSDWIIQTIEKNDDRPLWISVWGGANTLAQALYKLRATKSAAEVNRLVSKLRVYTISDQDDSGPWIRKNFPKLFYIATPGGDYGAATWQGINLVVPGIDNTTISNAWLAEHIQQGHGALGAAYPDVAYGMEGDTPSWLGLIPNGLCDPEHPDWGGWGGRYKLYRPDVPVADPKTYLGGVPIEPETRPIWTNATDDYTPPVKGEYGRAVHHGEKSFEDFKATLWRWRDDFQNDFAARMDWTTKSYEQANHPPVVRLDQPAAVTFRSGEHIGFSAHATDPDGDSLTYYWFQYPEAGSYEGQVEMSAEDASGIALTAPKVDKPETIHFILRVTDKGRPPLSRYKRVIVTVTP
;
A
#
# COMPACT_ATOMS: atom_id res chain seq x y z
N MET A 1 -39.31 62.01 -6.65
CA MET A 1 -38.95 63.44 -6.62
C MET A 1 -37.42 63.50 -6.69
N ARG A 2 -36.90 63.89 -7.83
CA ARG A 2 -36.24 65.17 -8.20
C ARG A 2 -35.08 65.45 -7.27
N ASN A 3 -33.83 65.73 -7.66
CA ASN A 3 -33.25 66.21 -8.93
C ASN A 3 -31.74 66.32 -8.68
N ARG A 4 -30.85 65.96 -9.63
CA ARG A 4 -30.01 66.88 -10.45
C ARG A 4 -29.19 67.88 -9.61
N SER A 5 -27.96 68.18 -9.83
CA SER A 5 -27.04 68.24 -10.99
C SER A 5 -25.84 69.10 -10.57
N ASN A 6 -24.78 68.90 -11.16
CA ASN A 6 -23.93 69.64 -12.12
C ASN A 6 -22.57 70.10 -11.57
N ARG A 7 -21.54 69.68 -12.23
CA ARG A 7 -20.74 70.32 -13.27
C ARG A 7 -19.75 71.42 -12.83
N ARG A 8 -18.49 71.16 -13.21
CA ARG A 8 -17.49 72.11 -13.82
C ARG A 8 -16.87 73.12 -12.88
N ASP A 9 -15.64 73.52 -12.97
CA ASP A 9 -14.63 73.84 -14.04
C ASP A 9 -13.24 73.90 -13.38
N LEU A 10 -12.25 73.51 -13.97
CA LEU A 10 -11.31 74.00 -15.01
C LEU A 10 -10.18 74.94 -14.48
N MET A 11 -8.98 74.50 -14.67
CA MET A 11 -7.83 75.14 -15.31
C MET A 11 -6.82 75.95 -14.53
N LYS A 12 -5.57 75.58 -14.81
CA LYS A 12 -4.27 76.36 -14.99
C LYS A 12 -3.42 76.50 -13.75
N LEU A 13 -2.09 76.49 -13.80
CA LEU A 13 -1.04 76.32 -14.85
C LEU A 13 0.31 76.42 -14.15
N MET A 14 1.31 75.90 -14.78
CA MET A 14 2.77 76.18 -14.74
C MET A 14 3.70 75.41 -13.79
N THR A 15 4.38 74.50 -14.39
CA THR A 15 5.86 74.41 -14.73
C THR A 15 6.84 74.66 -13.59
N THR A 16 7.57 73.59 -13.20
CA THR A 16 9.00 73.69 -12.99
C THR A 16 9.67 72.34 -13.34
N ILE A 17 10.65 72.38 -14.18
CA ILE A 17 11.44 71.29 -14.71
C ILE A 17 12.42 70.81 -13.63
N GLY A 18 12.31 69.52 -13.26
CA GLY A 18 13.30 68.86 -12.45
C GLY A 18 13.63 67.53 -13.11
N LEU A 19 14.81 67.46 -13.78
CA LEU A 19 15.35 66.25 -14.41
C LEU A 19 15.79 65.26 -13.35
N VAL A 20 15.05 64.20 -13.09
CA VAL A 20 15.47 63.07 -12.29
C VAL A 20 15.65 61.88 -13.23
N LEU A 21 16.89 61.46 -13.44
CA LEU A 21 17.26 60.24 -14.10
C LEU A 21 16.80 59.03 -13.26
N THR A 22 15.73 58.41 -13.64
CA THR A 22 15.31 57.10 -13.13
C THR A 22 16.04 56.00 -13.92
N PHE A 23 17.01 55.35 -13.28
CA PHE A 23 17.54 54.06 -13.71
C PHE A 23 16.38 53.03 -13.62
N ALA A 24 15.81 52.66 -14.74
CA ALA A 24 14.96 51.48 -14.84
C ALA A 24 15.87 50.24 -14.78
N ALA A 25 15.99 49.64 -13.59
CA ALA A 25 16.55 48.32 -13.45
C ALA A 25 15.51 47.34 -13.96
N SER A 26 15.65 46.85 -15.18
CA SER A 26 14.91 45.69 -15.69
C SER A 26 15.33 44.46 -14.89
N ALA A 27 14.54 44.08 -13.90
CA ALA A 27 14.63 42.78 -13.26
C ALA A 27 14.20 41.73 -14.30
N ALA A 28 15.17 41.21 -15.06
CA ALA A 28 15.01 39.96 -15.78
C ALA A 28 14.79 38.87 -14.73
N PHE A 29 13.56 38.38 -14.62
CA PHE A 29 13.31 37.11 -13.95
C PHE A 29 14.10 36.04 -14.69
N ALA A 30 15.26 35.69 -14.15
CA ALA A 30 15.95 34.48 -14.54
C ALA A 30 15.01 33.32 -14.23
N LYS A 31 14.48 32.67 -15.26
CA LYS A 31 13.89 31.33 -15.15
C LYS A 31 14.95 30.46 -14.50
N GLY A 32 14.74 30.09 -13.23
CA GLY A 32 15.58 29.15 -12.52
C GLY A 32 15.71 27.89 -13.39
N GLN A 33 16.93 27.66 -13.85
CA GLN A 33 17.27 26.36 -14.44
C GLN A 33 17.04 25.32 -13.34
N ARG A 34 16.10 24.40 -13.57
CA ARG A 34 15.96 23.19 -12.76
C ARG A 34 17.34 22.49 -12.73
N PRO A 35 17.83 22.08 -11.55
CA PRO A 35 19.08 21.34 -11.48
C PRO A 35 18.95 20.04 -12.28
N ALA A 36 20.02 19.66 -12.96
CA ALA A 36 20.08 18.58 -13.90
C ALA A 36 19.74 17.22 -13.27
N ARG A 37 18.92 16.47 -14.02
CA ARG A 37 18.71 15.01 -14.06
C ARG A 37 19.40 14.20 -12.96
N THR A 38 18.60 13.36 -12.29
CA THR A 38 19.06 12.24 -11.46
C THR A 38 20.31 11.60 -12.03
N SER A 39 21.35 11.52 -11.20
CA SER A 39 22.57 10.80 -11.60
C SER A 39 22.21 9.34 -11.92
N PRO A 40 22.91 8.71 -12.87
CA PRO A 40 22.75 7.28 -13.14
C PRO A 40 22.87 6.40 -11.89
N GLN A 41 23.54 6.88 -10.84
CA GLN A 41 23.65 6.22 -9.54
C GLN A 41 22.32 6.15 -8.76
N ALA A 42 21.56 7.24 -8.69
CA ALA A 42 20.25 7.23 -8.00
C ALA A 42 19.24 6.32 -8.72
N ARG A 43 19.41 6.13 -10.04
CA ARG A 43 18.62 5.21 -10.86
C ARG A 43 19.08 3.75 -10.69
N ALA A 44 20.39 3.51 -10.49
CA ALA A 44 20.95 2.18 -10.25
C ALA A 44 20.62 1.63 -8.86
N GLU A 45 20.60 2.51 -7.83
CA GLU A 45 20.31 2.11 -6.44
C GLU A 45 18.85 1.68 -6.22
N ARG A 46 17.93 2.12 -7.08
CA ARG A 46 16.53 1.61 -7.10
C ARG A 46 16.41 0.22 -7.75
N SER A 47 17.39 -0.20 -8.56
CA SER A 47 17.35 -1.49 -9.25
C SER A 47 17.73 -2.69 -8.36
N ASP A 48 18.33 -2.46 -7.18
CA ASP A 48 18.77 -3.50 -6.24
C ASP A 48 17.71 -3.85 -5.15
N VAL A 49 16.52 -3.29 -5.23
CA VAL A 49 15.44 -3.65 -4.33
C VAL A 49 14.98 -5.07 -4.66
N HIS A 50 15.14 -5.99 -3.72
CA HIS A 50 14.59 -7.34 -3.83
C HIS A 50 13.08 -7.27 -3.95
N LYS A 51 12.55 -7.55 -5.16
CA LYS A 51 11.10 -7.59 -5.39
C LYS A 51 10.49 -8.79 -4.69
N HIS A 52 9.35 -8.60 -4.05
CA HIS A 52 8.55 -9.70 -3.53
C HIS A 52 7.86 -10.44 -4.67
N ARG A 53 7.83 -11.77 -4.58
CA ARG A 53 7.14 -12.66 -5.54
C ARG A 53 5.67 -12.74 -5.18
N LEU A 54 4.78 -12.61 -6.15
CA LEU A 54 3.34 -12.54 -5.92
C LEU A 54 2.56 -13.40 -6.91
N ILE A 55 1.63 -14.22 -6.39
CA ILE A 55 0.50 -14.78 -7.14
C ILE A 55 -0.79 -14.19 -6.57
N VAL A 56 -1.67 -13.74 -7.44
CA VAL A 56 -3.00 -13.25 -7.10
C VAL A 56 -4.05 -14.32 -7.42
N LEU A 57 -4.98 -14.54 -6.49
CA LEU A 57 -6.18 -15.35 -6.69
C LEU A 57 -7.40 -14.42 -6.66
N THR A 58 -8.04 -14.20 -7.81
CA THR A 58 -9.07 -13.17 -8.01
C THR A 58 -10.36 -13.76 -8.53
N ASP A 59 -11.49 -13.41 -7.94
CA ASP A 59 -12.82 -13.72 -8.48
C ASP A 59 -13.39 -12.56 -9.31
N ILE A 60 -12.50 -11.81 -9.97
CA ILE A 60 -12.81 -10.65 -10.83
C ILE A 60 -14.09 -10.82 -11.63
N GLY A 61 -14.98 -9.82 -11.53
CA GLY A 61 -16.31 -9.83 -12.11
C GLY A 61 -17.39 -10.34 -11.16
N ALA A 62 -17.07 -10.57 -9.87
CA ALA A 62 -18.07 -10.69 -8.81
C ALA A 62 -18.64 -9.30 -8.49
N ASP A 63 -17.75 -8.33 -8.25
CA ASP A 63 -18.01 -6.90 -8.15
C ASP A 63 -16.85 -6.09 -8.77
N PRO A 64 -16.80 -4.74 -8.68
CA PRO A 64 -15.78 -3.96 -9.36
C PRO A 64 -14.40 -3.95 -8.69
N ASP A 65 -14.29 -4.24 -7.40
CA ASP A 65 -13.08 -3.97 -6.59
C ASP A 65 -11.85 -4.77 -7.01
N ASP A 66 -12.00 -6.02 -7.47
CA ASP A 66 -10.93 -6.78 -8.13
C ASP A 66 -10.35 -6.04 -9.35
N THR A 67 -11.21 -5.43 -10.18
CA THR A 67 -10.79 -4.69 -11.36
C THR A 67 -10.05 -3.42 -10.95
N GLU A 68 -10.53 -2.72 -9.94
CA GLU A 68 -9.90 -1.55 -9.34
C GLU A 68 -8.52 -1.91 -8.79
N SER A 69 -8.45 -2.96 -7.96
CA SER A 69 -7.21 -3.49 -7.36
C SER A 69 -6.21 -3.95 -8.41
N MET A 70 -6.68 -4.58 -9.51
CA MET A 70 -5.84 -5.00 -10.62
C MET A 70 -5.24 -3.81 -11.36
N CYS A 71 -6.02 -2.76 -11.63
CA CYS A 71 -5.53 -1.53 -12.25
C CYS A 71 -4.38 -0.92 -11.42
N ARG A 72 -4.55 -0.86 -10.09
CA ARG A 72 -3.50 -0.38 -9.19
C ARG A 72 -2.28 -1.31 -9.19
N LEU A 73 -2.46 -2.62 -9.03
CA LEU A 73 -1.37 -3.59 -8.96
C LEU A 73 -0.44 -3.52 -10.18
N LEU A 74 -1.01 -3.36 -11.37
CA LEU A 74 -0.23 -3.27 -12.61
C LEU A 74 0.72 -2.05 -12.62
N LEU A 75 0.38 -0.97 -11.93
CA LEU A 75 1.27 0.19 -11.77
C LEU A 75 2.44 -0.04 -10.80
N TYR A 76 2.41 -1.13 -10.03
CA TYR A 76 3.48 -1.55 -9.12
C TYR A 76 4.22 -2.79 -9.63
N SER A 77 3.91 -3.26 -10.85
CA SER A 77 4.56 -4.43 -11.47
C SER A 77 6.06 -4.22 -11.74
N ASN A 78 6.54 -2.97 -11.67
CA ASN A 78 7.96 -2.67 -11.74
C ASN A 78 8.70 -2.92 -10.41
N VAL A 79 8.01 -3.01 -9.27
CA VAL A 79 8.59 -3.21 -7.92
C VAL A 79 8.09 -4.49 -7.23
N ILE A 80 7.13 -5.19 -7.82
CA ILE A 80 6.61 -6.49 -7.38
C ILE A 80 6.76 -7.48 -8.53
N ASP A 81 7.31 -8.68 -8.25
CA ASP A 81 7.40 -9.76 -9.24
C ASP A 81 6.07 -10.53 -9.27
N ILE A 82 5.18 -10.14 -10.17
CA ILE A 82 3.93 -10.87 -10.40
C ILE A 82 4.27 -12.16 -11.13
N GLU A 83 4.07 -13.31 -10.48
CA GLU A 83 4.38 -14.63 -11.02
C GLU A 83 3.14 -15.44 -11.40
N GLY A 84 1.95 -14.94 -11.10
CA GLY A 84 0.68 -15.54 -11.51
C GLY A 84 -0.51 -14.66 -11.20
N ILE A 85 -1.52 -14.73 -12.05
CA ILE A 85 -2.83 -14.12 -11.84
C ILE A 85 -3.86 -15.20 -12.17
N VAL A 86 -4.52 -15.72 -11.13
CA VAL A 86 -5.38 -16.89 -11.23
C VAL A 86 -6.82 -16.47 -11.03
N ALA A 87 -7.66 -16.70 -12.04
CA ALA A 87 -9.10 -16.52 -11.92
C ALA A 87 -9.69 -17.62 -11.05
N THR A 88 -10.35 -17.26 -9.95
CA THR A 88 -10.94 -18.20 -8.97
C THR A 88 -12.43 -18.00 -8.84
N THR A 89 -13.07 -18.88 -8.08
CA THR A 89 -14.45 -18.72 -7.59
C THR A 89 -14.45 -18.07 -6.22
N SER A 90 -15.63 -17.66 -5.75
CA SER A 90 -15.88 -17.17 -4.40
C SER A 90 -17.33 -17.48 -3.99
N THR A 91 -17.72 -17.02 -2.81
CA THR A 91 -19.13 -17.06 -2.39
C THR A 91 -20.06 -16.28 -3.33
N TRP A 92 -19.52 -15.24 -3.99
CA TRP A 92 -20.26 -14.38 -4.91
C TRP A 92 -20.26 -14.89 -6.35
N LYS A 93 -19.34 -15.81 -6.67
CA LYS A 93 -19.11 -16.33 -8.03
C LYS A 93 -18.71 -17.80 -7.97
N ARG A 94 -19.71 -18.68 -7.78
CA ARG A 94 -19.47 -20.08 -7.35
C ARG A 94 -19.14 -21.07 -8.47
N THR A 95 -19.55 -20.81 -9.72
CA THR A 95 -19.60 -21.85 -10.77
C THR A 95 -18.83 -21.51 -12.03
N PHE A 96 -18.18 -20.36 -12.09
CA PHE A 96 -17.39 -19.92 -13.24
C PHE A 96 -16.27 -18.98 -12.81
N VAL A 97 -15.27 -18.84 -13.67
CA VAL A 97 -14.14 -17.91 -13.52
C VAL A 97 -14.06 -17.01 -14.74
N SER A 98 -13.47 -15.82 -14.64
CA SER A 98 -13.47 -14.81 -15.72
C SER A 98 -12.05 -14.32 -16.08
N PRO A 99 -11.18 -15.17 -16.63
CA PRO A 99 -9.83 -14.77 -17.03
C PRO A 99 -9.80 -13.71 -18.14
N GLU A 100 -10.88 -13.59 -18.92
CA GLU A 100 -11.04 -12.59 -19.98
C GLU A 100 -11.10 -11.16 -19.42
N LEU A 101 -11.63 -10.96 -18.20
CA LEU A 101 -11.64 -9.66 -17.52
C LEU A 101 -10.22 -9.28 -17.09
N ILE A 102 -9.44 -10.22 -16.55
CA ILE A 102 -8.00 -10.01 -16.25
C ILE A 102 -7.26 -9.60 -17.54
N ARG A 103 -7.51 -10.33 -18.64
CA ARG A 103 -6.92 -10.01 -19.95
C ARG A 103 -7.28 -8.61 -20.44
N ALA A 104 -8.49 -8.15 -20.16
CA ALA A 104 -8.96 -6.82 -20.54
C ALA A 104 -8.17 -5.72 -19.82
N VAL A 105 -7.97 -5.84 -18.51
CA VAL A 105 -7.18 -4.88 -17.72
C VAL A 105 -5.71 -4.88 -18.16
N ILE A 106 -5.11 -6.05 -18.38
CA ILE A 106 -3.72 -6.14 -18.88
C ILE A 106 -3.58 -5.54 -20.28
N ARG A 107 -4.58 -5.69 -21.17
CA ARG A 107 -4.57 -4.99 -22.47
C ARG A 107 -4.63 -3.47 -22.31
N ALA A 108 -5.38 -2.97 -21.34
CA ALA A 108 -5.42 -1.54 -21.04
C ALA A 108 -4.07 -1.03 -20.53
N TYR A 109 -3.44 -1.77 -19.60
CA TYR A 109 -2.07 -1.52 -19.14
C TYR A 109 -1.06 -1.50 -20.30
N GLY A 110 -1.13 -2.44 -21.24
CA GLY A 110 -0.22 -2.52 -22.38
C GLY A 110 -0.23 -1.25 -23.24
N LYS A 111 -1.34 -0.52 -23.28
CA LYS A 111 -1.44 0.74 -24.06
C LYS A 111 -0.71 1.91 -23.37
N VAL A 112 -0.41 1.81 -22.08
CA VAL A 112 0.27 2.87 -21.31
C VAL A 112 1.66 2.47 -20.83
N GLN A 113 2.03 1.19 -20.93
CA GLN A 113 3.27 0.62 -20.42
C GLN A 113 4.53 1.35 -20.95
N SER A 114 4.55 1.73 -22.22
CA SER A 114 5.67 2.47 -22.80
C SER A 114 5.86 3.87 -22.19
N ASN A 115 4.78 4.48 -21.67
CA ASN A 115 4.89 5.74 -20.95
C ASN A 115 5.41 5.53 -19.53
N LEU A 116 4.93 4.49 -18.82
CA LEU A 116 5.42 4.10 -17.51
C LEU A 116 6.94 3.87 -17.50
N LEU A 117 7.48 3.25 -18.56
CA LEU A 117 8.93 3.01 -18.71
C LEU A 117 9.77 4.29 -18.84
N LYS A 118 9.16 5.44 -19.16
CA LYS A 118 9.87 6.73 -19.15
C LYS A 118 10.14 7.22 -17.74
N HIS A 119 9.30 6.82 -16.78
CA HIS A 119 9.40 7.20 -15.37
C HIS A 119 10.32 6.26 -14.59
N GLU A 120 10.06 4.96 -14.65
CA GLU A 120 10.88 3.95 -13.99
C GLU A 120 11.05 2.71 -14.90
N PRO A 121 12.20 2.02 -14.83
CA PRO A 121 12.38 0.75 -15.52
C PRO A 121 11.65 -0.39 -14.81
N GLY A 122 11.54 -1.55 -15.47
CA GLY A 122 11.12 -2.80 -14.85
C GLY A 122 9.65 -3.15 -15.00
N PHE A 123 8.85 -2.32 -15.66
CA PHE A 123 7.46 -2.64 -16.02
C PHE A 123 7.44 -3.76 -17.07
N PRO A 124 6.85 -4.95 -16.77
CA PRO A 124 6.76 -6.06 -17.70
C PRO A 124 5.88 -5.71 -18.91
N THR A 125 6.06 -6.43 -20.00
CA THR A 125 5.17 -6.26 -21.16
C THR A 125 3.79 -6.86 -20.88
N ALA A 126 2.77 -6.37 -21.61
CA ALA A 126 1.42 -6.94 -21.50
C ALA A 126 1.39 -8.42 -21.89
N GLU A 127 2.19 -8.85 -22.87
CA GLU A 127 2.31 -10.24 -23.31
C GLU A 127 2.89 -11.12 -22.19
N ALA A 128 3.93 -10.64 -21.49
CA ALA A 128 4.50 -11.35 -20.36
C ALA A 128 3.48 -11.54 -19.23
N LEU A 129 2.72 -10.49 -18.89
CA LEU A 129 1.65 -10.57 -17.88
C LEU A 129 0.50 -11.48 -18.32
N GLN A 130 0.10 -11.43 -19.59
CA GLN A 130 -0.95 -12.31 -20.13
C GLN A 130 -0.59 -13.79 -20.05
N ALA A 131 0.70 -14.15 -20.20
CA ALA A 131 1.17 -15.53 -20.06
C ALA A 131 1.05 -16.06 -18.62
N LEU A 132 0.95 -15.18 -17.62
CA LEU A 132 0.80 -15.52 -16.22
C LEU A 132 -0.65 -15.78 -15.79
N ILE A 133 -1.62 -15.53 -16.68
CA ILE A 133 -3.03 -15.77 -16.38
C ILE A 133 -3.31 -17.27 -16.42
N LYS A 134 -3.93 -17.77 -15.35
CA LYS A 134 -4.31 -19.17 -15.18
C LYS A 134 -5.77 -19.28 -14.72
N ASN A 135 -6.37 -20.42 -15.02
CA ASN A 135 -7.72 -20.73 -14.56
C ASN A 135 -7.67 -21.62 -13.31
N GLY A 136 -8.37 -21.22 -12.25
CA GLY A 136 -8.75 -22.10 -11.16
C GLY A 136 -9.91 -23.03 -11.57
N ALA A 137 -10.28 -23.94 -10.68
CA ALA A 137 -11.44 -24.79 -10.90
C ALA A 137 -12.73 -23.94 -10.81
N PRO A 138 -13.70 -24.08 -11.76
CA PRO A 138 -14.98 -23.38 -11.71
C PRO A 138 -15.96 -24.07 -10.75
N LYS A 139 -15.49 -24.33 -9.51
CA LYS A 139 -16.21 -24.99 -8.43
C LYS A 139 -16.00 -24.21 -7.15
N TYR A 140 -17.02 -24.15 -6.30
CA TYR A 140 -16.96 -23.40 -5.05
C TYR A 140 -16.20 -24.16 -3.95
N GLY A 141 -15.27 -23.49 -3.29
CA GLY A 141 -14.64 -23.96 -2.06
C GLY A 141 -14.08 -25.39 -2.16
N MET A 142 -14.34 -26.18 -1.14
CA MET A 142 -13.86 -27.56 -1.04
C MET A 142 -14.47 -28.52 -2.07
N GLU A 143 -15.55 -28.15 -2.76
CA GLU A 143 -16.05 -28.92 -3.92
C GLU A 143 -15.01 -28.94 -5.07
N GLY A 144 -14.17 -27.90 -5.13
CA GLY A 144 -13.06 -27.79 -6.08
C GLY A 144 -11.75 -28.42 -5.60
N VAL A 145 -11.73 -29.14 -4.47
CA VAL A 145 -10.53 -29.70 -3.87
C VAL A 145 -10.63 -31.24 -3.76
N GLY A 146 -9.57 -31.93 -4.18
CA GLY A 146 -9.50 -33.39 -4.13
C GLY A 146 -8.98 -34.01 -5.42
N ALA A 147 -8.93 -35.33 -5.46
CA ALA A 147 -8.47 -36.08 -6.63
C ALA A 147 -9.31 -35.75 -7.87
N GLY A 148 -8.65 -35.41 -8.98
CA GLY A 148 -9.30 -35.06 -10.23
C GLY A 148 -9.80 -33.62 -10.33
N ASN A 149 -9.54 -32.76 -9.35
CA ASN A 149 -9.88 -31.34 -9.36
C ASN A 149 -8.69 -30.42 -9.67
N ASP A 150 -7.60 -30.98 -10.21
CA ASP A 150 -6.46 -30.18 -10.64
C ASP A 150 -6.89 -29.13 -11.68
N SER A 151 -6.35 -27.96 -11.56
CA SER A 151 -6.59 -26.86 -12.48
C SER A 151 -5.25 -26.27 -12.94
N GLU A 152 -5.30 -25.54 -14.05
CA GLU A 152 -4.14 -24.79 -14.54
C GLU A 152 -3.52 -23.91 -13.43
N GLY A 153 -4.39 -23.25 -12.62
CA GLY A 153 -3.98 -22.41 -11.51
C GLY A 153 -3.33 -23.18 -10.36
N SER A 154 -3.91 -24.33 -9.95
CA SER A 154 -3.35 -25.12 -8.87
C SER A 154 -1.97 -25.72 -9.26
N ASP A 155 -1.83 -26.16 -10.51
CA ASP A 155 -0.55 -26.66 -11.03
C ASP A 155 0.49 -25.55 -11.17
N TRP A 156 0.06 -24.37 -11.57
CA TRP A 156 0.94 -23.20 -11.65
C TRP A 156 1.50 -22.77 -10.30
N ILE A 157 0.67 -22.78 -9.24
CA ILE A 157 1.12 -22.52 -7.87
C ILE A 157 2.22 -23.53 -7.48
N ILE A 158 2.01 -24.82 -7.75
CA ILE A 158 3.00 -25.87 -7.47
C ILE A 158 4.30 -25.61 -8.23
N GLN A 159 4.22 -25.41 -9.54
CA GLN A 159 5.39 -25.11 -10.38
C GLN A 159 6.15 -23.86 -9.89
N THR A 160 5.44 -22.85 -9.45
CA THR A 160 6.04 -21.59 -9.00
C THR A 160 6.74 -21.73 -7.65
N ILE A 161 6.19 -22.50 -6.71
CA ILE A 161 6.82 -22.72 -5.40
C ILE A 161 8.00 -23.69 -5.50
N GLU A 162 8.04 -24.57 -6.50
CA GLU A 162 9.13 -25.50 -6.78
C GLU A 162 10.33 -24.82 -7.46
N LYS A 163 10.19 -23.60 -7.96
CA LYS A 163 11.33 -22.85 -8.53
C LYS A 163 12.49 -22.77 -7.54
N ASN A 164 13.70 -22.78 -8.06
CA ASN A 164 14.91 -22.54 -7.28
C ASN A 164 15.05 -21.02 -7.00
N ASP A 165 14.16 -20.51 -6.15
CA ASP A 165 14.14 -19.14 -5.66
C ASP A 165 13.84 -19.19 -4.16
N ASP A 166 14.74 -18.62 -3.36
CA ASP A 166 14.63 -18.66 -1.89
C ASP A 166 13.74 -17.54 -1.34
N ARG A 167 13.36 -16.57 -2.18
CA ARG A 167 12.41 -15.52 -1.78
C ARG A 167 11.05 -16.14 -1.48
N PRO A 168 10.37 -15.73 -0.41
CA PRO A 168 8.99 -16.11 -0.15
C PRO A 168 8.07 -15.82 -1.34
N LEU A 169 7.11 -16.73 -1.57
CA LEU A 169 6.04 -16.55 -2.55
C LEU A 169 4.77 -16.11 -1.83
N TRP A 170 4.36 -14.89 -2.07
CA TRP A 170 3.12 -14.34 -1.55
C TRP A 170 1.95 -14.79 -2.40
N ILE A 171 0.89 -15.24 -1.73
CA ILE A 171 -0.41 -15.56 -2.33
C ILE A 171 -1.42 -14.55 -1.77
N SER A 172 -1.80 -13.60 -2.60
CA SER A 172 -2.83 -12.60 -2.30
C SER A 172 -4.18 -13.15 -2.77
N VAL A 173 -5.09 -13.40 -1.83
CA VAL A 173 -6.38 -14.03 -2.09
C VAL A 173 -7.49 -12.98 -2.00
N TRP A 174 -8.07 -12.65 -3.13
CA TRP A 174 -9.13 -11.67 -3.30
C TRP A 174 -10.52 -12.31 -3.24
N GLY A 175 -10.65 -13.50 -3.81
CA GLY A 175 -11.85 -14.33 -3.76
C GLY A 175 -11.70 -15.54 -2.85
N GLY A 176 -12.13 -16.71 -3.33
CA GLY A 176 -11.97 -17.99 -2.63
C GLY A 176 -10.55 -18.53 -2.72
N ALA A 177 -10.15 -19.29 -1.69
CA ALA A 177 -8.82 -19.90 -1.59
C ALA A 177 -8.75 -21.32 -2.17
N ASN A 178 -9.82 -21.81 -2.82
CA ASN A 178 -9.95 -23.20 -3.29
C ASN A 178 -8.81 -23.64 -4.21
N THR A 179 -8.31 -22.77 -5.09
CA THR A 179 -7.19 -23.09 -5.99
C THR A 179 -5.89 -23.31 -5.23
N LEU A 180 -5.60 -22.52 -4.19
CA LEU A 180 -4.48 -22.76 -3.28
C LEU A 180 -4.68 -24.06 -2.49
N ALA A 181 -5.91 -24.31 -2.00
CA ALA A 181 -6.25 -25.54 -1.29
C ALA A 181 -6.01 -26.78 -2.16
N GLN A 182 -6.37 -26.74 -3.45
CA GLN A 182 -6.10 -27.84 -4.38
C GLN A 182 -4.59 -28.04 -4.62
N ALA A 183 -3.83 -26.95 -4.76
CA ALA A 183 -2.37 -27.05 -4.87
C ALA A 183 -1.76 -27.74 -3.65
N LEU A 184 -2.16 -27.31 -2.45
CA LEU A 184 -1.70 -27.89 -1.19
C LEU A 184 -2.17 -29.35 -0.99
N TYR A 185 -3.40 -29.67 -1.39
CA TYR A 185 -3.92 -31.04 -1.41
C TYR A 185 -3.04 -31.94 -2.29
N LYS A 186 -2.74 -31.52 -3.53
CA LYS A 186 -1.92 -32.26 -4.49
C LYS A 186 -0.49 -32.44 -3.99
N LEU A 187 0.12 -31.41 -3.44
CA LEU A 187 1.46 -31.50 -2.81
C LEU A 187 1.47 -32.58 -1.73
N ARG A 188 0.50 -32.57 -0.82
CA ARG A 188 0.40 -33.56 0.25
C ARG A 188 0.14 -34.99 -0.26
N ALA A 189 -0.57 -35.13 -1.37
CA ALA A 189 -0.86 -36.44 -1.97
C ALA A 189 0.34 -37.01 -2.76
N THR A 190 1.24 -36.16 -3.26
CA THR A 190 2.29 -36.58 -4.22
C THR A 190 3.72 -36.44 -3.69
N LYS A 191 3.94 -35.71 -2.61
CA LYS A 191 5.27 -35.44 -2.04
C LYS A 191 5.42 -36.04 -0.65
N SER A 192 6.66 -36.26 -0.23
CA SER A 192 6.95 -36.59 1.16
C SER A 192 6.58 -35.46 2.12
N ALA A 193 6.29 -35.78 3.38
CA ALA A 193 5.98 -34.78 4.40
C ALA A 193 7.11 -33.74 4.58
N ALA A 194 8.36 -34.14 4.43
CA ALA A 194 9.53 -33.24 4.49
C ALA A 194 9.52 -32.23 3.34
N GLU A 195 9.24 -32.67 2.12
CA GLU A 195 9.15 -31.79 0.94
C GLU A 195 7.95 -30.84 1.05
N VAL A 196 6.78 -31.34 1.47
CA VAL A 196 5.61 -30.50 1.71
C VAL A 196 5.94 -29.40 2.71
N ASN A 197 6.55 -29.74 3.86
CA ASN A 197 6.93 -28.74 4.85
C ASN A 197 7.93 -27.72 4.29
N ARG A 198 8.92 -28.15 3.52
CA ARG A 198 9.89 -27.26 2.86
C ARG A 198 9.22 -26.31 1.86
N LEU A 199 8.31 -26.80 1.02
CA LEU A 199 7.61 -25.97 0.05
C LEU A 199 6.64 -25.00 0.74
N VAL A 200 5.85 -25.49 1.69
CA VAL A 200 4.88 -24.66 2.45
C VAL A 200 5.59 -23.57 3.24
N SER A 201 6.82 -23.79 3.75
CA SER A 201 7.59 -22.76 4.45
C SER A 201 7.97 -21.55 3.59
N LYS A 202 7.99 -21.71 2.26
CA LYS A 202 8.20 -20.61 1.31
C LYS A 202 6.93 -19.76 1.07
N LEU A 203 5.74 -20.24 1.44
CA LEU A 203 4.48 -19.55 1.18
C LEU A 203 4.18 -18.50 2.26
N ARG A 204 3.62 -17.38 1.80
CA ARG A 204 2.99 -16.33 2.62
C ARG A 204 1.60 -16.08 2.04
N VAL A 205 0.58 -16.28 2.82
CA VAL A 205 -0.81 -16.12 2.37
C VAL A 205 -1.42 -14.91 3.06
N TYR A 206 -2.00 -14.03 2.27
CA TYR A 206 -2.87 -13.00 2.79
C TYR A 206 -4.25 -13.12 2.09
N THR A 207 -5.25 -13.51 2.86
CA THR A 207 -6.63 -13.62 2.42
C THR A 207 -7.42 -12.42 2.96
N ILE A 208 -8.06 -11.66 2.06
CA ILE A 208 -8.89 -10.50 2.45
C ILE A 208 -9.96 -10.96 3.46
N SER A 209 -10.69 -12.01 3.12
CA SER A 209 -11.66 -12.66 3.99
C SER A 209 -11.90 -14.09 3.51
N ASP A 210 -12.49 -14.92 4.37
CA ASP A 210 -12.92 -16.23 3.92
C ASP A 210 -14.15 -16.07 3.01
N GLN A 211 -13.94 -16.27 1.72
CA GLN A 211 -15.00 -16.23 0.71
C GLN A 211 -15.41 -17.63 0.22
N ASP A 212 -14.84 -18.66 0.86
CA ASP A 212 -15.24 -20.07 0.75
C ASP A 212 -14.72 -20.85 1.97
N ASP A 213 -15.06 -22.14 2.05
CA ASP A 213 -14.66 -23.03 3.15
C ASP A 213 -13.25 -23.59 3.02
N SER A 214 -12.52 -23.23 1.96
CA SER A 214 -11.14 -23.71 1.74
C SER A 214 -10.11 -22.97 2.60
N GLY A 215 -10.34 -21.69 2.95
CA GLY A 215 -9.47 -20.94 3.85
C GLY A 215 -9.33 -21.61 5.22
N PRO A 216 -10.41 -21.87 5.96
CA PRO A 216 -10.39 -22.65 7.20
C PRO A 216 -9.76 -24.04 7.03
N TRP A 217 -10.06 -24.74 5.93
CA TRP A 217 -9.44 -26.05 5.65
C TRP A 217 -7.92 -25.94 5.51
N ILE A 218 -7.40 -24.94 4.80
CA ILE A 218 -5.94 -24.69 4.66
C ILE A 218 -5.33 -24.48 6.05
N ARG A 219 -5.87 -23.57 6.86
CA ARG A 219 -5.33 -23.22 8.17
C ARG A 219 -5.31 -24.42 9.12
N LYS A 220 -6.33 -25.26 9.09
CA LYS A 220 -6.43 -26.49 9.87
C LYS A 220 -5.42 -27.56 9.44
N ASN A 221 -5.21 -27.73 8.13
CA ASN A 221 -4.41 -28.82 7.57
C ASN A 221 -2.90 -28.46 7.42
N PHE A 222 -2.57 -27.15 7.39
CA PHE A 222 -1.22 -26.63 7.27
C PHE A 222 -0.91 -25.65 8.41
N PRO A 223 -0.78 -26.12 9.66
CA PRO A 223 -0.71 -25.25 10.85
C PRO A 223 0.54 -24.38 10.92
N LYS A 224 1.59 -24.71 10.14
CA LYS A 224 2.83 -23.92 10.07
C LYS A 224 2.84 -22.90 8.92
N LEU A 225 1.81 -22.90 8.07
CA LEU A 225 1.72 -21.95 6.98
C LEU A 225 1.52 -20.53 7.52
N PHE A 226 2.37 -19.59 7.07
CA PHE A 226 2.18 -18.18 7.35
C PHE A 226 0.86 -17.72 6.71
N TYR A 227 -0.05 -17.18 7.52
CA TYR A 227 -1.38 -16.85 7.05
C TYR A 227 -1.91 -15.59 7.72
N ILE A 228 -2.24 -14.58 6.91
CA ILE A 228 -2.91 -13.35 7.35
C ILE A 228 -4.38 -13.45 6.90
N ALA A 229 -5.31 -13.31 7.82
CA ALA A 229 -6.74 -13.21 7.52
C ALA A 229 -7.50 -12.56 8.67
N THR A 230 -8.62 -11.92 8.34
CA THR A 230 -9.72 -11.79 9.29
C THR A 230 -10.66 -12.96 9.01
N PRO A 231 -10.74 -13.95 9.89
CA PRO A 231 -11.50 -15.16 9.64
C PRO A 231 -12.99 -14.87 9.63
N GLY A 232 -13.71 -15.65 8.81
CA GLY A 232 -15.14 -15.50 8.64
C GLY A 232 -15.49 -14.45 7.58
N GLY A 233 -16.80 -14.22 7.37
CA GLY A 233 -17.31 -13.30 6.36
C GLY A 233 -17.85 -11.99 6.94
N ASP A 234 -17.59 -11.65 8.20
CA ASP A 234 -17.90 -10.33 8.75
C ASP A 234 -16.89 -9.30 8.22
N TYR A 235 -17.17 -8.80 7.02
CA TYR A 235 -16.33 -7.79 6.39
C TYR A 235 -16.23 -6.52 7.25
N GLY A 236 -17.27 -6.20 8.03
CA GLY A 236 -17.25 -5.07 8.96
C GLY A 236 -16.15 -5.16 10.04
N ALA A 237 -15.71 -6.38 10.35
CA ALA A 237 -14.67 -6.65 11.33
C ALA A 237 -13.26 -6.76 10.72
N ALA A 238 -13.07 -6.49 9.43
CA ALA A 238 -11.80 -6.71 8.76
C ALA A 238 -10.93 -5.45 8.69
N THR A 239 -9.62 -5.61 8.96
CA THR A 239 -8.61 -4.54 8.84
C THR A 239 -8.60 -3.90 7.44
N TRP A 240 -8.77 -4.70 6.37
CA TRP A 240 -8.72 -4.21 5.01
C TRP A 240 -9.77 -3.13 4.69
N GLN A 241 -10.89 -3.09 5.40
CA GLN A 241 -11.87 -2.01 5.23
C GLN A 241 -11.32 -0.61 5.54
N GLY A 242 -10.16 -0.52 6.19
CA GLY A 242 -9.46 0.74 6.37
C GLY A 242 -9.10 1.45 5.05
N ILE A 243 -9.06 0.74 3.91
CA ILE A 243 -8.78 1.37 2.61
C ILE A 243 -9.92 2.28 2.16
N ASN A 244 -11.17 1.91 2.38
CA ASN A 244 -12.36 2.60 1.86
C ASN A 244 -13.32 3.12 2.92
N LEU A 245 -13.10 2.82 4.20
CA LEU A 245 -13.98 3.24 5.27
C LEU A 245 -14.03 4.77 5.39
N VAL A 246 -15.22 5.35 5.35
CA VAL A 246 -15.45 6.75 5.73
C VAL A 246 -15.37 6.86 7.24
N VAL A 247 -14.31 7.49 7.74
CA VAL A 247 -14.08 7.72 9.17
C VAL A 247 -14.57 9.11 9.54
N PRO A 248 -15.59 9.25 10.40
CA PRO A 248 -16.08 10.57 10.81
C PRO A 248 -15.00 11.34 11.61
N GLY A 249 -14.73 12.57 11.20
CA GLY A 249 -13.78 13.46 11.89
C GLY A 249 -12.36 13.47 11.30
N ILE A 250 -12.11 12.73 10.22
CA ILE A 250 -10.87 12.84 9.45
C ILE A 250 -11.16 13.30 8.01
N ASP A 251 -10.10 13.60 7.25
CA ASP A 251 -10.22 13.82 5.81
C ASP A 251 -10.43 12.48 5.07
N ASN A 252 -11.55 12.37 4.35
CA ASN A 252 -11.88 11.21 3.52
C ASN A 252 -11.84 11.56 2.02
N THR A 253 -11.22 12.67 1.65
CA THR A 253 -11.23 13.18 0.27
C THR A 253 -10.64 12.16 -0.71
N THR A 254 -9.53 11.52 -0.34
CA THR A 254 -8.76 10.62 -1.22
C THR A 254 -9.47 9.30 -1.57
N ILE A 255 -10.61 9.00 -0.94
CA ILE A 255 -11.46 7.84 -1.27
C ILE A 255 -12.81 8.24 -1.88
N SER A 256 -13.02 9.52 -2.13
CA SER A 256 -14.27 10.00 -2.73
C SER A 256 -14.32 9.68 -4.23
N ASN A 257 -15.53 9.43 -4.76
CA ASN A 257 -15.73 9.25 -6.20
C ASN A 257 -15.23 10.45 -7.03
N ALA A 258 -15.34 11.67 -6.50
CA ALA A 258 -14.82 12.86 -7.18
C ALA A 258 -13.30 12.83 -7.30
N TRP A 259 -12.60 12.44 -6.23
CA TRP A 259 -11.14 12.30 -6.24
C TRP A 259 -10.68 11.16 -7.17
N LEU A 260 -11.36 10.01 -7.13
CA LEU A 260 -11.07 8.88 -8.02
C LEU A 260 -11.30 9.24 -9.49
N ALA A 261 -12.39 9.97 -9.79
CA ALA A 261 -12.65 10.43 -11.15
C ALA A 261 -11.53 11.34 -11.67
N GLU A 262 -11.08 12.30 -10.86
CA GLU A 262 -10.05 13.28 -11.23
C GLU A 262 -8.64 12.66 -11.31
N HIS A 263 -8.26 11.84 -10.32
CA HIS A 263 -6.87 11.41 -10.14
C HIS A 263 -6.58 10.00 -10.67
N ILE A 264 -7.61 9.19 -10.93
CA ILE A 264 -7.44 7.80 -11.35
C ILE A 264 -8.07 7.54 -12.72
N GLN A 265 -9.35 7.91 -12.91
CA GLN A 265 -10.09 7.51 -14.11
C GLN A 265 -9.86 8.43 -15.30
N GLN A 266 -10.01 9.75 -15.10
CA GLN A 266 -10.05 10.74 -16.20
C GLN A 266 -8.63 11.21 -16.57
N GLY A 267 -8.34 11.23 -17.88
CA GLY A 267 -7.05 11.76 -18.37
C GLY A 267 -5.86 10.80 -18.24
N HIS A 268 -6.06 9.58 -17.70
CA HIS A 268 -4.99 8.64 -17.43
C HIS A 268 -4.93 7.46 -18.43
N GLY A 269 -5.31 7.73 -19.67
CA GLY A 269 -5.20 6.80 -20.77
C GLY A 269 -6.10 5.58 -20.63
N ALA A 270 -5.68 4.47 -21.24
CA ALA A 270 -6.51 3.27 -21.30
C ALA A 270 -6.63 2.58 -19.91
N LEU A 271 -5.63 2.69 -19.05
CA LEU A 271 -5.66 2.06 -17.73
C LEU A 271 -6.60 2.81 -16.79
N GLY A 272 -6.58 4.15 -16.78
CA GLY A 272 -7.55 4.96 -16.04
C GLY A 272 -8.98 4.70 -16.50
N ALA A 273 -9.21 4.61 -17.82
CA ALA A 273 -10.52 4.28 -18.37
C ALA A 273 -10.98 2.83 -18.06
N ALA A 274 -10.07 1.94 -17.67
CA ALA A 274 -10.40 0.58 -17.24
C ALA A 274 -10.74 0.47 -15.76
N TYR A 275 -10.43 1.49 -14.95
CA TYR A 275 -10.79 1.54 -13.53
C TYR A 275 -12.29 1.84 -13.42
N PRO A 276 -13.11 0.91 -12.89
CA PRO A 276 -14.56 1.07 -12.85
C PRO A 276 -15.00 2.09 -11.80
N ASP A 277 -16.27 2.46 -11.86
CA ASP A 277 -16.90 3.20 -10.76
C ASP A 277 -17.03 2.29 -9.53
N VAL A 278 -16.81 2.89 -8.36
CA VAL A 278 -16.90 2.16 -7.09
C VAL A 278 -18.33 1.74 -6.81
N ALA A 279 -18.51 0.44 -6.54
CA ALA A 279 -19.71 -0.13 -5.97
C ALA A 279 -19.34 -0.96 -4.73
N TYR A 280 -20.11 -0.88 -3.68
CA TYR A 280 -19.91 -1.54 -2.38
C TYR A 280 -18.69 -1.05 -1.58
N GLY A 281 -17.54 -0.87 -2.19
CA GLY A 281 -16.32 -0.37 -1.57
C GLY A 281 -15.18 -0.26 -2.57
N MET A 282 -14.30 0.73 -2.40
CA MET A 282 -13.13 0.93 -3.24
C MET A 282 -12.08 -0.12 -2.89
N GLU A 283 -11.61 -0.89 -3.87
CA GLU A 283 -10.38 -1.69 -3.80
C GLU A 283 -10.24 -2.56 -2.54
N GLY A 284 -11.28 -3.33 -2.18
CA GLY A 284 -11.26 -4.20 -1.01
C GLY A 284 -10.08 -5.18 -0.97
N ASP A 285 -9.56 -5.57 -2.13
CA ASP A 285 -8.49 -6.56 -2.28
C ASP A 285 -7.08 -5.98 -2.17
N THR A 286 -6.94 -4.69 -2.44
CA THR A 286 -5.64 -3.99 -2.51
C THR A 286 -4.80 -4.12 -1.23
N PRO A 287 -5.34 -4.07 0.00
CA PRO A 287 -4.56 -4.23 1.22
C PRO A 287 -3.77 -5.53 1.30
N SER A 288 -4.21 -6.60 0.63
CA SER A 288 -3.55 -7.92 0.67
C SER A 288 -2.17 -7.95 0.03
N TRP A 289 -1.80 -6.93 -0.73
CA TRP A 289 -0.50 -6.82 -1.38
C TRP A 289 0.19 -5.45 -1.18
N LEU A 290 -0.49 -4.42 -0.64
CA LEU A 290 0.11 -3.09 -0.41
C LEU A 290 1.37 -3.15 0.47
N GLY A 291 1.44 -4.10 1.42
CA GLY A 291 2.61 -4.32 2.25
C GLY A 291 3.85 -4.80 1.50
N LEU A 292 3.71 -5.23 0.24
CA LEU A 292 4.82 -5.68 -0.61
C LEU A 292 5.52 -4.52 -1.34
N ILE A 293 4.97 -3.31 -1.28
CA ILE A 293 5.56 -2.13 -1.91
C ILE A 293 6.79 -1.68 -1.10
N PRO A 294 7.97 -1.56 -1.72
CA PRO A 294 9.21 -1.21 -1.01
C PRO A 294 9.30 0.30 -0.74
N ASN A 295 8.42 0.81 0.11
CA ASN A 295 8.33 2.22 0.46
C ASN A 295 9.23 2.62 1.67
N GLY A 296 9.90 1.64 2.31
CA GLY A 296 10.75 1.82 3.48
C GLY A 296 10.05 1.75 4.83
N LEU A 297 8.71 1.64 4.83
CA LEU A 297 7.88 1.42 6.03
C LEU A 297 7.56 -0.06 6.24
N CYS A 298 7.13 -0.73 5.17
CA CYS A 298 6.60 -2.07 5.21
C CYS A 298 7.74 -3.11 5.31
N ASP A 299 7.56 -4.09 6.18
CA ASP A 299 8.28 -5.34 6.17
C ASP A 299 7.23 -6.47 6.20
N PRO A 300 6.95 -7.11 5.06
CA PRO A 300 5.87 -8.09 4.98
C PRO A 300 6.14 -9.37 5.76
N GLU A 301 7.40 -9.68 6.13
CA GLU A 301 7.72 -10.79 7.02
C GLU A 301 7.37 -10.49 8.48
N HIS A 302 7.11 -9.22 8.81
CA HIS A 302 6.71 -8.71 10.12
C HIS A 302 5.36 -7.99 10.07
N PRO A 303 4.24 -8.72 9.96
CA PRO A 303 2.91 -8.11 9.90
C PRO A 303 2.56 -7.29 11.14
N ASP A 304 3.21 -7.57 12.26
CA ASP A 304 3.07 -6.85 13.53
C ASP A 304 3.71 -5.47 13.55
N TRP A 305 4.59 -5.16 12.60
CA TRP A 305 5.21 -3.85 12.52
C TRP A 305 4.34 -2.79 11.84
N GLY A 306 3.34 -3.21 11.06
CA GLY A 306 2.44 -2.31 10.37
C GLY A 306 3.02 -1.59 9.17
N GLY A 307 2.14 -1.08 8.34
CA GLY A 307 2.46 -0.39 7.09
C GLY A 307 1.24 -0.26 6.20
N TRP A 308 1.45 -0.03 4.92
CA TRP A 308 0.36 0.19 3.97
C TRP A 308 -0.62 -0.98 3.84
N GLY A 309 -0.18 -2.20 4.13
CA GLY A 309 -1.05 -3.38 4.14
C GLY A 309 -1.80 -3.62 5.46
N GLY A 310 -1.68 -2.71 6.43
CA GLY A 310 -2.23 -2.87 7.78
C GLY A 310 -1.24 -3.45 8.78
N ARG A 311 -1.67 -3.61 10.04
CA ARG A 311 -0.92 -4.27 11.11
C ARG A 311 -1.73 -5.43 11.67
N TYR A 312 -1.03 -6.52 11.99
CA TYR A 312 -1.63 -7.77 12.42
C TYR A 312 -0.93 -8.32 13.65
N LYS A 313 -1.65 -9.09 14.45
CA LYS A 313 -1.14 -9.74 15.65
C LYS A 313 -1.31 -11.25 15.52
N LEU A 314 -0.32 -12.00 15.96
CA LEU A 314 -0.35 -13.47 15.92
C LEU A 314 -1.09 -14.01 17.14
N TYR A 315 -2.32 -14.46 16.97
CA TYR A 315 -3.09 -15.13 18.02
C TYR A 315 -4.15 -16.04 17.41
N ARG A 316 -4.78 -16.88 18.23
CA ARG A 316 -5.95 -17.66 17.83
C ARG A 316 -7.20 -16.84 18.11
N PRO A 317 -7.87 -16.31 17.08
CA PRO A 317 -9.09 -15.53 17.29
C PRO A 317 -10.22 -16.46 17.75
N ASP A 318 -11.09 -15.93 18.59
CA ASP A 318 -12.36 -16.55 18.92
C ASP A 318 -13.37 -16.16 17.82
N VAL A 319 -13.62 -17.10 16.92
CA VAL A 319 -14.58 -16.91 15.82
C VAL A 319 -15.89 -17.54 16.26
N PRO A 320 -16.93 -16.75 16.54
CA PRO A 320 -18.21 -17.31 16.91
C PRO A 320 -18.77 -18.15 15.75
N VAL A 321 -19.23 -19.35 16.08
CA VAL A 321 -19.95 -20.19 15.10
C VAL A 321 -21.27 -19.50 14.79
N ALA A 322 -21.36 -18.87 13.62
CA ALA A 322 -22.60 -18.25 13.16
C ALA A 322 -23.38 -19.25 12.29
N ASP A 323 -24.71 -19.14 12.34
CA ASP A 323 -25.56 -19.88 11.41
C ASP A 323 -25.21 -19.46 9.95
N PRO A 324 -24.77 -20.38 9.08
CA PRO A 324 -24.47 -20.06 7.69
C PRO A 324 -25.62 -19.37 6.92
N LYS A 325 -26.86 -19.51 7.39
CA LYS A 325 -28.03 -18.87 6.80
C LYS A 325 -28.14 -17.37 7.13
N THR A 326 -27.54 -16.94 8.22
CA THR A 326 -27.55 -15.53 8.66
C THR A 326 -26.29 -14.78 8.25
N TYR A 327 -25.38 -15.46 7.58
CA TYR A 327 -24.06 -14.97 7.25
C TYR A 327 -24.00 -14.32 5.86
N LEU A 328 -23.31 -13.19 5.74
CA LEU A 328 -23.12 -12.54 4.45
C LEU A 328 -22.38 -13.51 3.50
N GLY A 329 -23.00 -13.88 2.38
CA GLY A 329 -22.46 -14.82 1.41
C GLY A 329 -22.58 -16.30 1.77
N GLY A 330 -23.06 -16.67 2.97
CA GLY A 330 -23.26 -18.07 3.36
C GLY A 330 -21.98 -18.91 3.46
N VAL A 331 -20.86 -18.27 3.79
CA VAL A 331 -19.58 -18.96 4.04
C VAL A 331 -19.65 -19.66 5.40
N PRO A 332 -19.36 -20.97 5.49
CA PRO A 332 -19.29 -21.64 6.77
C PRO A 332 -18.19 -21.05 7.64
N ILE A 333 -18.52 -20.72 8.89
CA ILE A 333 -17.54 -20.30 9.88
C ILE A 333 -17.18 -21.49 10.73
N GLU A 334 -15.88 -21.81 10.72
CA GLU A 334 -15.29 -22.81 11.62
C GLU A 334 -14.42 -22.12 12.68
N PRO A 335 -14.38 -22.64 13.91
CA PRO A 335 -13.44 -22.16 14.92
C PRO A 335 -11.99 -22.31 14.47
N GLU A 336 -11.18 -21.27 14.66
CA GLU A 336 -9.77 -21.35 14.36
C GLU A 336 -9.06 -22.36 15.29
N THR A 337 -8.22 -23.20 14.71
CA THR A 337 -7.54 -24.28 15.42
C THR A 337 -6.14 -23.91 15.87
N ARG A 338 -5.59 -22.78 15.40
CA ARG A 338 -4.23 -22.31 15.65
C ARG A 338 -4.12 -20.79 15.64
N PRO A 339 -3.01 -20.21 16.13
CA PRO A 339 -2.70 -18.81 15.88
C PRO A 339 -2.55 -18.52 14.38
N ILE A 340 -3.09 -17.37 13.97
CA ILE A 340 -2.94 -16.76 12.65
C ILE A 340 -2.63 -15.28 12.82
N TRP A 341 -2.07 -14.64 11.80
CA TRP A 341 -1.97 -13.19 11.77
C TRP A 341 -3.36 -12.62 11.49
N THR A 342 -3.89 -11.87 12.42
CA THR A 342 -5.21 -11.27 12.30
C THR A 342 -5.23 -9.89 12.95
N ASN A 343 -6.37 -9.20 12.94
CA ASN A 343 -6.52 -7.80 13.33
C ASN A 343 -5.72 -7.43 14.59
N ALA A 344 -4.88 -6.40 14.46
CA ALA A 344 -4.29 -5.69 15.59
C ALA A 344 -4.89 -4.28 15.66
N THR A 345 -4.87 -3.65 16.82
CA THR A 345 -5.46 -2.33 17.05
C THR A 345 -4.36 -1.27 17.17
N ASP A 346 -4.51 -0.14 16.47
CA ASP A 346 -3.69 1.06 16.67
C ASP A 346 -4.51 2.13 17.41
N ASP A 347 -3.85 2.89 18.26
CA ASP A 347 -4.33 4.17 18.78
C ASP A 347 -3.68 5.30 17.95
N TYR A 348 -4.47 5.96 17.11
CA TYR A 348 -3.96 6.93 16.17
C TYR A 348 -4.71 8.26 16.21
N THR A 349 -3.94 9.34 16.41
CA THR A 349 -4.42 10.72 16.29
C THR A 349 -4.00 11.26 14.94
N PRO A 350 -4.93 11.43 13.97
CA PRO A 350 -4.60 11.95 12.65
C PRO A 350 -4.18 13.42 12.71
N PRO A 351 -3.38 13.92 11.76
CA PRO A 351 -3.06 15.33 11.64
C PRO A 351 -4.30 16.17 11.30
N VAL A 352 -4.24 17.47 11.55
CA VAL A 352 -5.29 18.40 11.13
C VAL A 352 -5.36 18.46 9.61
N LYS A 353 -6.58 18.51 9.08
CA LYS A 353 -6.84 18.60 7.64
C LYS A 353 -6.05 19.73 6.97
N GLY A 354 -5.37 19.44 5.86
CA GLY A 354 -4.61 20.41 5.07
C GLY A 354 -3.19 20.68 5.56
N GLU A 355 -2.76 20.03 6.64
CA GLU A 355 -1.40 20.16 7.19
C GLU A 355 -0.55 18.92 6.92
N TYR A 356 -0.69 18.40 5.72
CA TYR A 356 0.05 17.23 5.26
C TYR A 356 1.56 17.41 5.40
N GLY A 357 2.21 16.46 6.08
CA GLY A 357 3.66 16.45 6.28
C GLY A 357 4.18 17.36 7.40
N ARG A 358 3.33 17.99 8.19
CA ARG A 358 3.72 18.75 9.39
C ARG A 358 3.58 17.90 10.65
N ALA A 359 4.65 17.86 11.42
CA ALA A 359 4.72 17.16 12.70
C ALA A 359 3.85 17.78 13.81
N VAL A 360 3.49 19.03 13.68
CA VAL A 360 3.13 19.89 14.80
C VAL A 360 1.63 19.95 15.09
N HIS A 361 0.79 19.35 14.23
CA HIS A 361 -0.66 19.51 14.32
C HIS A 361 -1.36 18.15 14.32
N HIS A 362 -1.29 17.49 15.48
CA HIS A 362 -2.19 16.37 15.75
C HIS A 362 -3.62 16.91 15.93
N GLY A 363 -4.60 16.21 15.36
CA GLY A 363 -5.99 16.49 15.65
C GLY A 363 -6.31 16.25 17.11
N GLU A 364 -7.46 16.73 17.55
CA GLU A 364 -7.90 16.59 18.95
C GLU A 364 -8.46 15.18 19.26
N LYS A 365 -8.74 14.35 18.22
CA LYS A 365 -9.42 13.08 18.36
C LYS A 365 -8.52 11.92 18.00
N SER A 366 -8.32 11.02 18.97
CA SER A 366 -7.72 9.71 18.77
C SER A 366 -8.75 8.66 18.37
N PHE A 367 -8.28 7.64 17.65
CA PHE A 367 -9.07 6.51 17.20
C PHE A 367 -8.34 5.23 17.58
N GLU A 368 -8.97 4.42 18.43
CA GLU A 368 -8.51 3.08 18.74
C GLU A 368 -9.30 2.08 17.91
N ASP A 369 -8.70 1.61 16.80
CA ASP A 369 -9.38 0.74 15.83
C ASP A 369 -8.35 -0.13 15.09
N PHE A 370 -8.72 -1.36 14.74
CA PHE A 370 -7.90 -2.23 13.88
C PHE A 370 -7.84 -1.73 12.44
N LYS A 371 -8.86 -1.03 11.94
CA LYS A 371 -8.85 -0.40 10.61
C LYS A 371 -7.92 0.81 10.54
N ALA A 372 -7.65 1.46 11.71
CA ALA A 372 -6.69 2.55 11.81
C ALA A 372 -5.29 2.11 11.43
N THR A 373 -4.94 0.84 11.66
CA THR A 373 -3.63 0.28 11.26
C THR A 373 -3.35 0.40 9.76
N LEU A 374 -4.42 0.56 8.96
CA LEU A 374 -4.36 0.73 7.51
C LEU A 374 -4.69 2.17 7.08
N TRP A 375 -5.85 2.74 7.51
CA TRP A 375 -6.28 4.04 7.00
C TRP A 375 -5.37 5.20 7.45
N ARG A 376 -4.57 5.05 8.51
CA ARG A 376 -3.57 6.05 8.91
C ARG A 376 -2.53 6.36 7.81
N TRP A 377 -2.37 5.47 6.84
CA TRP A 377 -1.45 5.59 5.71
C TRP A 377 -2.16 5.94 4.40
N ARG A 378 -3.49 6.10 4.46
CA ARG A 378 -4.34 6.16 3.27
C ARG A 378 -3.98 7.29 2.31
N ASP A 379 -3.77 8.49 2.81
CA ASP A 379 -3.38 9.61 1.96
C ASP A 379 -2.05 9.37 1.24
N ASP A 380 -1.09 8.75 1.92
CA ASP A 380 0.21 8.45 1.34
C ASP A 380 0.10 7.43 0.19
N PHE A 381 -0.62 6.32 0.38
CA PHE A 381 -0.75 5.34 -0.69
C PHE A 381 -1.74 5.76 -1.79
N GLN A 382 -2.72 6.61 -1.50
CA GLN A 382 -3.58 7.19 -2.52
C GLN A 382 -2.82 8.20 -3.39
N ASN A 383 -2.02 9.05 -2.79
CA ASN A 383 -1.18 9.98 -3.54
C ASN A 383 -0.12 9.26 -4.40
N ASP A 384 0.50 8.18 -3.88
CA ASP A 384 1.44 7.36 -4.66
C ASP A 384 0.73 6.69 -5.86
N PHE A 385 -0.51 6.22 -5.67
CA PHE A 385 -1.32 5.68 -6.74
C PHE A 385 -1.66 6.74 -7.80
N ALA A 386 -2.10 7.92 -7.38
CA ALA A 386 -2.41 9.03 -8.29
C ALA A 386 -1.18 9.45 -9.11
N ALA A 387 0.00 9.56 -8.49
CA ALA A 387 1.22 9.87 -9.20
C ALA A 387 1.58 8.80 -10.24
N ARG A 388 1.43 7.50 -9.90
CA ARG A 388 1.66 6.41 -10.85
C ARG A 388 0.63 6.36 -11.97
N MET A 389 -0.61 6.80 -11.70
CA MET A 389 -1.60 7.02 -12.75
C MET A 389 -1.21 8.17 -13.67
N ASP A 390 -0.69 9.28 -13.14
CA ASP A 390 -0.12 10.36 -13.95
C ASP A 390 0.99 9.86 -14.87
N TRP A 391 1.81 8.89 -14.42
CA TRP A 391 2.87 8.29 -15.25
C TRP A 391 2.34 7.53 -16.48
N THR A 392 1.04 7.23 -16.54
CA THR A 392 0.45 6.58 -17.72
C THR A 392 0.37 7.48 -18.93
N THR A 393 0.34 8.81 -18.73
CA THR A 393 0.12 9.79 -19.81
C THR A 393 1.06 10.99 -19.80
N LYS A 394 1.55 11.41 -18.61
CA LYS A 394 2.44 12.58 -18.48
C LYS A 394 3.89 12.23 -18.86
N SER A 395 4.66 13.23 -19.25
CA SER A 395 6.12 13.07 -19.37
C SER A 395 6.77 13.04 -18.00
N TYR A 396 8.06 12.64 -17.93
CA TYR A 396 8.82 12.62 -16.67
C TYR A 396 8.79 13.99 -15.97
N GLU A 397 8.98 15.07 -16.73
CA GLU A 397 9.04 16.43 -16.20
C GLU A 397 7.68 16.99 -15.75
N GLN A 398 6.59 16.34 -16.14
CA GLN A 398 5.21 16.75 -15.80
C GLN A 398 4.60 15.98 -14.64
N ALA A 399 5.20 14.84 -14.31
CA ALA A 399 4.73 13.98 -13.22
C ALA A 399 5.64 14.11 -11.99
N ASN A 400 5.11 13.78 -10.82
CA ASN A 400 5.87 13.75 -9.58
C ASN A 400 6.49 12.36 -9.34
N HIS A 401 7.68 12.34 -8.72
CA HIS A 401 8.42 11.13 -8.36
C HIS A 401 8.80 11.19 -6.87
N PRO A 402 8.74 10.04 -6.17
CA PRO A 402 8.93 10.04 -4.73
C PRO A 402 10.38 10.34 -4.31
N PRO A 403 10.56 10.93 -3.13
CA PRO A 403 11.88 11.22 -2.59
C PRO A 403 12.70 9.94 -2.36
N VAL A 404 14.01 10.08 -2.36
CA VAL A 404 14.98 9.03 -2.00
C VAL A 404 15.54 9.34 -0.62
N VAL A 405 15.34 8.41 0.32
CA VAL A 405 15.70 8.60 1.74
C VAL A 405 16.74 7.57 2.16
N ARG A 406 17.78 8.00 2.87
CA ARG A 406 18.80 7.14 3.46
C ARG A 406 19.00 7.50 4.92
N LEU A 407 19.17 6.48 5.78
CA LEU A 407 19.62 6.66 7.15
C LEU A 407 21.17 6.78 7.16
N ASP A 408 21.69 7.58 8.07
CA ASP A 408 23.13 7.68 8.29
C ASP A 408 23.65 6.59 9.25
N GLN A 409 22.74 5.87 9.92
CA GLN A 409 23.01 4.77 10.84
C GLN A 409 22.27 3.50 10.41
N PRO A 410 22.60 2.32 11.00
CA PRO A 410 21.83 1.09 10.79
C PRO A 410 20.35 1.23 11.19
N ALA A 411 19.48 0.52 10.50
CA ALA A 411 18.05 0.49 10.80
C ALA A 411 17.70 -0.26 12.09
N ALA A 412 18.59 -1.11 12.60
CA ALA A 412 18.44 -1.81 13.86
C ALA A 412 19.67 -1.52 14.74
N VAL A 413 19.43 -1.05 15.96
CA VAL A 413 20.47 -0.61 16.91
C VAL A 413 20.12 -1.04 18.34
N THR A 414 21.14 -1.19 19.18
CA THR A 414 20.95 -1.55 20.59
C THR A 414 21.63 -0.51 21.48
N PHE A 415 20.93 -0.06 22.52
CA PHE A 415 21.40 0.89 23.51
C PHE A 415 21.06 0.43 24.92
N ARG A 416 21.76 0.96 25.92
CA ARG A 416 21.43 0.77 27.31
C ARG A 416 20.50 1.86 27.82
N SER A 417 19.75 1.55 28.84
CA SER A 417 18.92 2.51 29.58
C SER A 417 19.71 3.77 29.93
N GLY A 418 19.19 4.94 29.59
CA GLY A 418 19.81 6.25 29.86
C GLY A 418 20.86 6.71 28.86
N GLU A 419 21.24 5.91 27.87
CA GLU A 419 22.15 6.36 26.81
C GLU A 419 21.50 7.41 25.89
N HIS A 420 22.32 8.39 25.47
CA HIS A 420 21.89 9.37 24.49
C HIS A 420 22.04 8.82 23.06
N ILE A 421 20.99 8.98 22.28
CA ILE A 421 20.85 8.42 20.95
C ILE A 421 20.62 9.56 19.95
N GLY A 422 21.33 9.54 18.82
CA GLY A 422 21.09 10.42 17.70
C GLY A 422 20.73 9.61 16.45
N PHE A 423 19.70 10.02 15.74
CA PHE A 423 19.38 9.50 14.41
C PHE A 423 19.40 10.64 13.40
N SER A 424 19.92 10.38 12.21
CA SER A 424 19.90 11.30 11.09
C SER A 424 19.61 10.59 9.78
N ALA A 425 19.10 11.35 8.84
CA ALA A 425 18.80 10.88 7.50
C ALA A 425 19.12 11.95 6.46
N HIS A 426 19.52 11.49 5.30
CA HIS A 426 19.68 12.30 4.11
C HIS A 426 18.59 11.95 3.09
N ALA A 427 17.94 12.97 2.53
CA ALA A 427 16.94 12.78 1.51
C ALA A 427 17.16 13.73 0.33
N THR A 428 16.85 13.24 -0.86
CA THR A 428 16.88 14.01 -2.12
C THR A 428 15.59 13.75 -2.89
N ASP A 429 15.22 14.72 -3.70
CA ASP A 429 14.06 14.61 -4.56
C ASP A 429 14.47 14.55 -6.05
N PRO A 430 13.92 13.60 -6.85
CA PRO A 430 14.25 13.47 -8.26
C PRO A 430 13.82 14.66 -9.11
N ASP A 431 12.76 15.36 -8.71
CA ASP A 431 12.16 16.49 -9.44
C ASP A 431 12.68 17.83 -8.90
N GLY A 432 13.44 17.79 -7.78
CA GLY A 432 13.98 18.96 -7.12
C GLY A 432 12.98 19.64 -6.18
N ASP A 433 11.95 18.95 -5.76
CA ASP A 433 10.97 19.48 -4.83
C ASP A 433 11.52 19.60 -3.41
N SER A 434 10.98 20.55 -2.66
CA SER A 434 11.32 20.72 -1.24
C SER A 434 10.78 19.56 -0.43
N LEU A 435 11.54 19.10 0.55
CA LEU A 435 11.20 17.98 1.41
C LEU A 435 10.77 18.43 2.80
N THR A 436 9.84 17.70 3.39
CA THR A 436 9.46 17.77 4.80
C THR A 436 9.82 16.46 5.47
N TYR A 437 10.24 16.51 6.73
CA TYR A 437 10.61 15.38 7.55
C TYR A 437 9.62 15.26 8.68
N TYR A 438 9.27 14.01 9.07
CA TYR A 438 8.46 13.76 10.23
C TYR A 438 8.89 12.46 10.90
N TRP A 439 9.44 12.58 12.12
CA TRP A 439 9.78 11.47 12.99
C TRP A 439 8.65 11.23 13.98
N PHE A 440 8.30 9.99 14.18
CA PHE A 440 7.36 9.60 15.24
C PHE A 440 7.69 8.20 15.75
N GLN A 441 7.36 7.96 17.02
CA GLN A 441 7.34 6.62 17.58
C GLN A 441 6.10 5.89 17.07
N TYR A 442 6.23 4.60 16.76
CA TYR A 442 5.12 3.70 16.48
C TYR A 442 5.01 2.68 17.63
N PRO A 443 4.32 3.02 18.73
CA PRO A 443 4.37 2.26 19.97
C PRO A 443 3.86 0.83 19.78
N GLU A 444 2.80 0.66 19.01
CA GLU A 444 2.13 -0.62 18.82
C GLU A 444 2.96 -1.64 18.03
N ALA A 445 4.01 -1.18 17.34
CA ALA A 445 4.95 -2.04 16.64
C ALA A 445 6.11 -2.54 17.52
N GLY A 446 6.33 -1.91 18.69
CA GLY A 446 7.36 -2.27 19.65
C GLY A 446 6.82 -3.05 20.86
N SER A 447 7.71 -3.37 21.80
CA SER A 447 7.35 -3.97 23.08
C SER A 447 7.35 -2.95 24.22
N TYR A 448 7.97 -1.76 24.02
CA TYR A 448 7.96 -0.68 25.00
C TYR A 448 6.68 0.13 24.89
N GLU A 449 5.89 0.13 25.95
CA GLU A 449 4.56 0.78 26.00
C GLU A 449 4.61 2.28 26.27
N GLY A 450 5.77 2.82 26.69
CA GLY A 450 5.92 4.25 26.99
C GLY A 450 6.20 5.11 25.76
N GLN A 451 6.06 6.44 25.93
CA GLN A 451 6.47 7.42 24.93
C GLN A 451 7.90 7.89 25.20
N VAL A 452 8.66 8.11 24.15
CA VAL A 452 10.04 8.63 24.20
C VAL A 452 10.05 10.05 23.62
N GLU A 453 10.51 11.01 24.42
CA GLU A 453 10.67 12.38 23.97
C GLU A 453 11.82 12.48 22.94
N MET A 454 11.54 13.13 21.83
CA MET A 454 12.49 13.44 20.76
C MET A 454 12.83 14.92 20.78
N SER A 455 14.08 15.29 20.44
CA SER A 455 14.52 16.69 20.40
C SER A 455 13.77 17.54 19.36
N ALA A 456 13.28 16.91 18.31
CA ALA A 456 12.47 17.49 17.24
C ALA A 456 11.69 16.37 16.54
N GLU A 457 10.66 16.74 15.80
CA GLU A 457 9.90 15.76 14.97
C GLU A 457 10.03 16.11 13.47
N ASP A 458 10.35 17.34 13.13
CA ASP A 458 10.32 17.90 11.77
C ASP A 458 11.72 18.19 11.18
N ALA A 459 12.77 17.62 11.77
CA ALA A 459 14.14 17.79 11.32
C ALA A 459 14.67 16.53 10.59
N SER A 460 15.75 16.68 9.82
CA SER A 460 16.45 15.56 9.20
C SER A 460 17.15 14.65 10.21
N GLY A 461 17.32 15.10 11.46
CA GLY A 461 17.88 14.32 12.56
C GLY A 461 17.21 14.63 13.89
N ILE A 462 17.19 13.64 14.76
CA ILE A 462 16.62 13.71 16.10
C ILE A 462 17.62 13.18 17.13
N ALA A 463 17.49 13.67 18.37
CA ALA A 463 18.15 13.12 19.54
C ALA A 463 17.12 12.72 20.59
N LEU A 464 17.42 11.67 21.32
CA LEU A 464 16.58 11.17 22.38
C LEU A 464 17.45 10.51 23.47
N THR A 465 16.84 10.15 24.59
CA THR A 465 17.47 9.35 25.63
C THR A 465 16.74 8.02 25.73
N ALA A 466 17.49 6.91 25.71
CA ALA A 466 16.94 5.58 25.89
C ALA A 466 16.18 5.51 27.23
N PRO A 467 14.92 5.05 27.24
CA PRO A 467 14.15 4.96 28.48
C PRO A 467 14.75 3.92 29.44
N LYS A 468 14.39 4.02 30.71
CA LYS A 468 14.72 2.97 31.67
C LYS A 468 13.83 1.76 31.43
N VAL A 469 14.44 0.59 31.30
CA VAL A 469 13.75 -0.69 31.13
C VAL A 469 14.32 -1.74 32.10
N ASP A 470 13.49 -2.66 32.55
CA ASP A 470 13.89 -3.75 33.46
C ASP A 470 14.28 -5.04 32.72
N LYS A 471 13.91 -5.11 31.44
CA LYS A 471 14.23 -6.18 30.49
C LYS A 471 14.44 -5.57 29.10
N PRO A 472 15.05 -6.31 28.16
CA PRO A 472 15.17 -5.80 26.77
C PRO A 472 13.78 -5.48 26.17
N GLU A 473 13.63 -4.24 25.67
CA GLU A 473 12.42 -3.75 25.01
C GLU A 473 12.76 -3.17 23.64
N THR A 474 11.82 -3.25 22.70
CA THR A 474 11.96 -2.69 21.35
C THR A 474 11.10 -1.44 21.20
N ILE A 475 11.63 -0.45 20.48
CA ILE A 475 10.96 0.80 20.15
C ILE A 475 11.12 1.03 18.66
N HIS A 476 10.02 1.30 17.97
CA HIS A 476 10.05 1.61 16.53
C HIS A 476 9.90 3.11 16.32
N PHE A 477 10.91 3.73 15.70
CA PHE A 477 10.84 5.10 15.21
C PHE A 477 10.68 5.08 13.69
N ILE A 478 9.73 5.85 13.21
CA ILE A 478 9.46 6.00 11.77
C ILE A 478 9.83 7.41 11.36
N LEU A 479 10.67 7.52 10.34
CA LEU A 479 10.84 8.73 9.58
C LEU A 479 9.97 8.68 8.34
N ARG A 480 9.09 9.65 8.17
CA ARG A 480 8.39 9.94 6.92
C ARG A 480 9.00 11.18 6.27
N VAL A 481 9.42 11.06 5.03
CA VAL A 481 9.87 12.19 4.21
C VAL A 481 8.88 12.36 3.08
N THR A 482 8.32 13.56 2.98
CA THR A 482 7.29 13.89 1.97
C THR A 482 7.79 15.07 1.14
N ASP A 483 7.68 14.97 -0.19
CA ASP A 483 7.94 16.06 -1.12
C ASP A 483 6.78 17.07 -1.14
N LYS A 484 6.99 18.20 -1.80
CA LYS A 484 5.96 19.21 -2.07
C LYS A 484 5.48 19.20 -3.51
N GLY A 485 5.68 18.06 -4.20
CA GLY A 485 5.15 17.80 -5.51
C GLY A 485 3.62 17.67 -5.55
N ARG A 486 3.08 17.34 -6.68
CA ARG A 486 1.63 17.15 -6.88
C ARG A 486 1.36 15.89 -7.68
N PRO A 487 0.69 14.89 -7.04
CA PRO A 487 0.37 14.81 -5.60
C PRO A 487 1.65 14.70 -4.74
N PRO A 488 1.61 15.08 -3.44
CA PRO A 488 2.77 14.92 -2.57
C PRO A 488 3.05 13.44 -2.29
N LEU A 489 4.32 13.03 -2.33
CA LEU A 489 4.73 11.65 -2.22
C LEU A 489 5.60 11.40 -1.01
N SER A 490 5.35 10.30 -0.30
CA SER A 490 6.06 9.94 0.92
C SER A 490 6.92 8.70 0.73
N ARG A 491 8.11 8.70 1.37
CA ARG A 491 8.95 7.53 1.59
C ARG A 491 9.38 7.50 3.04
N TYR A 492 9.69 6.31 3.52
CA TYR A 492 9.89 6.09 4.93
C TYR A 492 11.25 5.47 5.23
N LYS A 493 11.63 5.57 6.49
CA LYS A 493 12.64 4.71 7.12
C LYS A 493 12.14 4.31 8.50
N ARG A 494 12.36 3.05 8.84
CA ARG A 494 12.11 2.50 10.16
C ARG A 494 13.43 2.30 10.88
N VAL A 495 13.51 2.80 12.10
CA VAL A 495 14.63 2.52 13.01
C VAL A 495 14.08 1.72 14.20
N ILE A 496 14.65 0.55 14.43
CA ILE A 496 14.29 -0.31 15.54
C ILE A 496 15.37 -0.22 16.60
N VAL A 497 15.00 0.29 17.76
CA VAL A 497 15.88 0.43 18.91
C VAL A 497 15.58 -0.68 19.91
N THR A 498 16.55 -1.53 20.18
CA THR A 498 16.50 -2.42 21.33
C THR A 498 17.14 -1.73 22.53
N VAL A 499 16.37 -1.49 23.58
CA VAL A 499 16.88 -0.93 24.84
C VAL A 499 17.09 -2.06 25.82
N THR A 500 18.28 -2.13 26.40
CA THR A 500 18.64 -3.09 27.47
C THR A 500 18.77 -2.38 28.82
N PRO A 501 18.57 -3.09 29.94
CA PRO A 501 18.76 -2.52 31.30
C PRO A 501 20.12 -1.86 31.54
#